data_2713dea70df4d0710edb52652b3d3a8a
#
_entry.id   2713dea70df4d0710edb52652b3d3a8a
#
_cell.length_a   1.000
_cell.length_b   1.000
_cell.length_c   1.000
_cell.angle_alpha   90.00
_cell.angle_beta   90.00
_cell.angle_gamma   90.00
#
_symmetry.space_group_name_H-M   'P 1'
#
loop_
_entity.id
_entity.type
_entity.pdbx_description
1 polymer ?
#
loop_
_entity_poly.entity_id
_entity_poly.type
_entity_poly.pdbx_seq_one_letter_code
_entity_poly.pdbx_strand_id
1 'polypeptide(L)' 'MTELKQLITDALAVGLSDRSIIELMVLEGLPREACAEILCCVKTTITDQIGQVTE' A
#
# COMPACT_ATOMS: atom_id res chain seq x y z
N MET A 1 -6.02 -4.04 -11.67
CA MET A 1 -4.91 -3.14 -11.30
C MET A 1 -5.34 -2.12 -10.30
N THR A 2 -6.44 -1.42 -10.60
CA THR A 2 -6.96 -0.42 -9.69
C THR A 2 -7.38 -1.03 -8.35
N GLU A 3 -7.85 -2.26 -8.39
CA GLU A 3 -8.35 -2.92 -7.19
C GLU A 3 -7.25 -3.17 -6.17
N LEU A 4 -6.07 -3.56 -6.64
CA LEU A 4 -4.96 -3.80 -5.74
C LEU A 4 -4.54 -2.52 -5.02
N LYS A 5 -4.44 -1.43 -5.77
CA LYS A 5 -4.08 -0.15 -5.20
C LYS A 5 -5.13 0.30 -4.18
N GLN A 6 -6.39 0.07 -4.49
CA GLN A 6 -7.48 0.41 -3.58
C GLN A 6 -7.39 -0.42 -2.29
N LEU A 7 -7.09 -1.71 -2.43
CA LEU A 7 -6.94 -2.58 -1.28
C LEU A 7 -5.86 -2.06 -0.33
N ILE A 8 -4.71 -1.69 -0.88
CA ILE A 8 -3.60 -1.19 -0.09
C ILE A 8 -3.98 0.13 0.59
N THR A 9 -4.61 1.02 -0.16
CA THR A 9 -5.01 2.31 0.38
C THR A 9 -6.00 2.13 1.52
N ASP A 10 -6.98 1.24 1.34
CA ASP A 10 -7.97 0.97 2.39
C ASP A 10 -7.30 0.38 3.62
N ALA A 11 -6.36 -0.55 3.42
CA ALA A 11 -5.67 -1.19 4.53
C ALA A 11 -4.86 -0.17 5.33
N LEU A 12 -4.21 0.75 4.66
CA LEU A 12 -3.47 1.81 5.33
C LEU A 12 -4.41 2.75 6.09
N ALA A 13 -5.56 3.02 5.52
CA ALA A 13 -6.52 3.93 6.13
C ALA A 13 -7.07 3.37 7.45
N VAL A 14 -7.23 2.04 7.53
CA VAL A 14 -7.72 1.43 8.77
C VAL A 14 -6.60 1.14 9.76
N GLY A 15 -5.36 1.41 9.39
CA GLY A 15 -4.23 1.29 10.31
C GLY A 15 -3.57 -0.06 10.34
N LEU A 16 -3.70 -0.86 9.29
CA LEU A 16 -3.04 -2.16 9.23
C LEU A 16 -1.53 -1.96 9.10
N SER A 17 -0.77 -2.89 9.70
CA SER A 17 0.67 -2.84 9.61
C SER A 17 1.13 -3.28 8.23
N ASP A 18 2.37 -2.89 7.87
CA ASP A 18 2.94 -3.27 6.59
C ASP A 18 2.92 -4.78 6.41
N ARG A 19 3.25 -5.51 7.47
CA ARG A 19 3.29 -6.95 7.41
C ARG A 19 1.93 -7.53 7.06
N SER A 20 0.89 -7.03 7.69
CA SER A 20 -0.47 -7.49 7.41
C SER A 20 -0.86 -7.22 5.97
N ILE A 21 -0.51 -6.04 5.47
CA ILE A 21 -0.83 -5.66 4.10
C ILE A 21 -0.11 -6.58 3.11
N ILE A 22 1.17 -6.86 3.39
CA ILE A 22 1.94 -7.74 2.52
C ILE A 22 1.33 -9.14 2.51
N GLU A 23 0.89 -9.63 3.67
CA GLU A 23 0.28 -10.95 3.73
C GLU A 23 -1.00 -10.99 2.91
N LEU A 24 -1.79 -9.95 2.95
CA LEU A 24 -3.00 -9.88 2.12
C LEU A 24 -2.67 -9.96 0.64
N MET A 25 -1.62 -9.25 0.23
CA MET A 25 -1.21 -9.26 -1.17
C MET A 25 -0.68 -10.62 -1.58
N VAL A 26 0.04 -11.29 -0.69
CA VAL A 26 0.53 -12.64 -0.99
C VAL A 26 -0.64 -13.60 -1.17
N LEU A 27 -1.70 -13.45 -0.39
CA LEU A 27 -2.89 -14.25 -0.56
C LEU A 27 -3.56 -14.01 -1.91
N GLU A 28 -3.40 -12.82 -2.46
CA GLU A 28 -3.92 -12.51 -3.78
C GLU A 28 -3.09 -13.13 -4.89
N GLY A 29 -1.93 -13.67 -4.57
CA GLY A 29 -1.10 -14.34 -5.55
C GLY A 29 0.14 -13.57 -5.94
N LEU A 30 0.47 -12.50 -5.24
CA LEU A 30 1.65 -11.69 -5.56
C LEU A 30 2.88 -12.21 -4.82
N PRO A 31 4.06 -12.15 -5.45
CA PRO A 31 5.29 -12.51 -4.74
C PRO A 31 5.59 -11.48 -3.66
N ARG A 32 6.22 -11.96 -2.59
CA ARG A 32 6.48 -11.11 -1.44
C ARG A 32 7.33 -9.89 -1.82
N GLU A 33 8.29 -10.09 -2.72
CA GLU A 33 9.16 -8.99 -3.14
C GLU A 33 8.36 -7.90 -3.85
N ALA A 34 7.45 -8.30 -4.71
CA ALA A 34 6.60 -7.35 -5.41
C ALA A 34 5.68 -6.63 -4.43
N CYS A 35 5.19 -7.34 -3.42
CA CYS A 35 4.33 -6.74 -2.42
C CYS A 35 5.04 -5.60 -1.70
N ALA A 36 6.28 -5.82 -1.32
CA ALA A 36 7.04 -4.80 -0.60
C ALA A 36 7.25 -3.56 -1.47
N GLU A 37 7.56 -3.76 -2.75
CA GLU A 37 7.77 -2.65 -3.65
C GLU A 37 6.49 -1.86 -3.88
N ILE A 38 5.39 -2.57 -4.10
CA ILE A 38 4.11 -1.91 -4.34
C ILE A 38 3.69 -1.10 -3.11
N LEU A 39 3.84 -1.68 -1.94
CA LEU A 39 3.49 -1.00 -0.71
C LEU A 39 4.32 0.26 -0.53
N CYS A 40 5.61 0.16 -0.81
CA CYS A 40 6.50 1.32 -0.69
C CYS A 40 6.08 2.43 -1.65
N CYS A 41 5.73 2.07 -2.89
CA CYS A 41 5.29 3.06 -3.87
C CYS A 41 4.01 3.76 -3.43
N VAL A 42 3.05 2.99 -2.92
CA VAL A 42 1.78 3.58 -2.49
C VAL A 42 2.00 4.53 -1.32
N LYS A 43 2.82 4.12 -0.36
CA LYS A 43 3.09 4.96 0.81
C LYS A 43 3.81 6.24 0.40
N THR A 44 4.74 6.15 -0.54
CA THR A 44 5.45 7.33 -1.01
C THR A 44 4.50 8.30 -1.70
N THR A 45 3.59 7.77 -2.52
CA THR A 45 2.60 8.59 -3.21
C THR A 45 1.72 9.32 -2.20
N ILE A 46 1.25 8.61 -1.19
CA ILE A 46 0.40 9.23 -0.17
C ILE A 46 1.16 10.32 0.57
N THR A 47 2.41 10.04 0.92
CA THR A 47 3.23 11.01 1.63
C THR A 47 3.44 12.26 0.80
N ASP A 48 3.69 12.10 -0.50
CA ASP A 48 3.88 13.24 -1.39
C ASP A 48 2.63 14.10 -1.44
N GLN A 49 1.46 13.47 -1.55
CA GLN A 49 0.21 14.23 -1.62
C GLN A 49 -0.03 14.99 -0.32
N ILE A 50 0.23 14.35 0.80
CA ILE A 50 0.07 15.01 2.10
C ILE A 50 1.03 16.18 2.22
N GLY A 51 2.27 15.99 1.77
CA GLY A 51 3.25 17.04 1.81
C GLY A 51 2.84 18.26 1.00
N GLN A 52 2.28 18.02 -0.18
CA GLN A 52 1.80 19.09 -1.03
C GLN A 52 0.65 19.86 -0.38
N VAL A 53 -0.26 19.12 0.23
CA VAL A 53 -1.41 19.75 0.87
C VAL A 53 -0.98 20.61 2.06
N THR A 54 0.04 20.16 2.75
CA THR A 54 0.53 20.87 3.92
C THR A 54 1.11 22.23 3.56
N GLU A 55 1.60 22.35 2.34
CA GLU A 55 2.10 23.63 1.90
C GLU A 55 1.00 24.65 1.81
#